data_fd067f5f9750c15564a478fb09fc0e17
#
_entry.id   fd067f5f9750c15564a478fb09fc0e17
#
_cell.length_a   1.000
_cell.length_b   1.000
_cell.length_c   1.000
_cell.angle_alpha   90.00
_cell.angle_beta   90.00
_cell.angle_gamma   90.00
#
_symmetry.space_group_name_H-M   'P 1'
#
loop_
_entity.id
_entity.type
_entity.pdbx_description
1 polymer ?
#
loop_
_entity_poly.entity_id
_entity_poly.type
_entity_poly.pdbx_seq_one_letter_code
_entity_poly.pdbx_strand_id
1 'polypeptide(L)'
;MGFGVPAFAHPLVAPTEWAELARPGAPLHWAAFDVARGPGTRPDPLYGEVVGRVRENGVPVLGLLDCRNGARAFGDLLADASHYLDWYRVDGFYLDRAPTGRADAAECRRVVTTLRALLRSETGDTDDTEHTDDTERTEDSRKGGAAASRVPESGGGQIVLGHGEHPWPGYAELADQLVTFRGPWTSYRWSEAPEWTAAYPPERFVHLVHGLPRSHLDTALRIARWQGASTVCLTDRTDRDGADPWAGLAGYWHESVRMLRRQPSPSA
;
A
#
# COMPACT_ATOMS: atom_id res chain seq x y z
N MET A 1 -0.08 -14.03 -3.33
CA MET A 1 -0.99 -12.94 -3.78
C MET A 1 -2.00 -12.66 -2.67
N GLY A 2 -2.32 -11.39 -2.41
CA GLY A 2 -3.26 -10.97 -1.40
C GLY A 2 -4.01 -9.70 -1.78
N PHE A 3 -4.87 -9.24 -0.89
CA PHE A 3 -5.64 -8.01 -1.12
C PHE A 3 -5.00 -6.81 -0.45
N GLY A 4 -5.02 -5.66 -1.14
CA GLY A 4 -4.86 -4.33 -0.56
C GLY A 4 -6.20 -3.60 -0.69
N VAL A 5 -6.71 -3.06 0.40
CA VAL A 5 -8.04 -2.41 0.41
C VAL A 5 -7.87 -0.92 0.66
N PRO A 6 -7.97 -0.06 -0.38
CA PRO A 6 -7.83 1.39 -0.24
C PRO A 6 -9.15 2.07 0.11
N ALA A 7 -9.08 3.13 0.92
CA ALA A 7 -10.16 4.10 1.18
C ALA A 7 -11.51 3.48 1.58
N PHE A 8 -11.59 2.95 2.79
CA PHE A 8 -12.79 2.28 3.28
C PHE A 8 -13.83 3.26 3.86
N ALA A 9 -15.11 2.95 3.67
CA ALA A 9 -16.20 3.75 4.22
C ALA A 9 -16.19 3.76 5.76
N HIS A 10 -16.83 4.81 6.33
CA HIS A 10 -16.93 4.98 7.78
C HIS A 10 -17.52 3.73 8.46
N PRO A 11 -17.01 3.29 9.63
CA PRO A 11 -17.49 2.08 10.34
C PRO A 11 -18.99 2.02 10.61
N LEU A 12 -19.65 3.15 10.81
CA LEU A 12 -21.12 3.19 10.94
C LEU A 12 -21.85 2.85 9.64
N VAL A 13 -21.24 3.10 8.49
CA VAL A 13 -21.84 2.85 7.17
C VAL A 13 -21.50 1.46 6.67
N ALA A 14 -20.32 0.96 7.00
CA ALA A 14 -19.79 -0.31 6.52
C ALA A 14 -19.33 -1.25 7.67
N PRO A 15 -20.18 -1.53 8.70
CA PRO A 15 -19.75 -2.32 9.86
C PRO A 15 -19.43 -3.77 9.50
N THR A 16 -20.13 -4.34 8.52
CA THR A 16 -19.91 -5.71 8.05
C THR A 16 -18.60 -5.84 7.33
N GLU A 17 -18.24 -4.87 6.50
CA GLU A 17 -17.00 -4.81 5.77
C GLU A 17 -15.79 -4.74 6.70
N TRP A 18 -15.84 -3.86 7.71
CA TRP A 18 -14.79 -3.78 8.71
C TRP A 18 -14.64 -5.09 9.51
N ALA A 19 -15.76 -5.76 9.83
CA ALA A 19 -15.71 -7.07 10.47
C ALA A 19 -15.07 -8.14 9.58
N GLU A 20 -15.26 -8.07 8.25
CA GLU A 20 -14.59 -8.98 7.29
C GLU A 20 -13.09 -8.71 7.19
N LEU A 21 -12.65 -7.44 7.23
CA LEU A 21 -11.22 -7.10 7.25
C LEU A 21 -10.54 -7.59 8.53
N ALA A 22 -11.25 -7.54 9.67
CA ALA A 22 -10.77 -8.04 10.95
C ALA A 22 -10.87 -9.57 11.09
N ARG A 23 -11.29 -10.32 10.05
CA ARG A 23 -11.44 -11.77 10.13
C ARG A 23 -10.07 -12.46 10.11
N PRO A 24 -9.76 -13.34 11.08
CA PRO A 24 -8.48 -14.04 11.14
C PRO A 24 -8.17 -14.81 9.85
N GLY A 25 -6.93 -14.67 9.38
CA GLY A 25 -6.44 -15.35 8.19
C GLY A 25 -7.05 -14.87 6.86
N ALA A 26 -7.68 -13.69 6.82
CA ALA A 26 -7.97 -13.04 5.54
C ALA A 26 -6.65 -12.78 4.79
N PRO A 27 -6.57 -13.04 3.47
CA PRO A 27 -5.34 -12.84 2.70
C PRO A 27 -5.14 -11.35 2.37
N LEU A 28 -5.05 -10.52 3.42
CA LEU A 28 -4.86 -9.09 3.32
C LEU A 28 -3.38 -8.75 3.46
N HIS A 29 -2.85 -7.97 2.54
CA HIS A 29 -1.53 -7.38 2.63
C HIS A 29 -1.57 -6.07 3.42
N TRP A 30 -2.65 -5.31 3.30
CA TRP A 30 -2.93 -4.10 4.05
C TRP A 30 -4.38 -3.63 3.86
N ALA A 31 -4.84 -2.78 4.78
CA ALA A 31 -6.05 -1.98 4.64
C ALA A 31 -5.71 -0.50 4.85
N ALA A 32 -6.13 0.38 3.95
CA ALA A 32 -5.99 1.82 4.11
C ALA A 32 -7.34 2.46 4.45
N PHE A 33 -7.33 3.55 5.20
CA PHE A 33 -8.55 4.27 5.52
C PHE A 33 -8.38 5.79 5.47
N ASP A 34 -9.50 6.45 5.23
CA ASP A 34 -9.67 7.89 5.17
C ASP A 34 -10.86 8.29 6.02
N VAL A 35 -10.64 9.12 7.03
CA VAL A 35 -11.72 9.54 7.94
C VAL A 35 -12.54 10.68 7.33
N ALA A 36 -11.87 11.71 6.83
CA ALA A 36 -12.51 12.88 6.25
C ALA A 36 -11.53 13.62 5.30
N ARG A 37 -11.11 12.95 4.21
CA ARG A 37 -10.03 13.39 3.31
C ARG A 37 -8.68 13.56 4.02
N GLY A 38 -8.40 12.63 4.95
CA GLY A 38 -7.27 12.61 5.85
C GLY A 38 -7.71 12.07 7.22
N PRO A 39 -6.95 12.31 8.30
CA PRO A 39 -7.24 11.79 9.65
C PRO A 39 -8.47 12.43 10.32
N GLY A 40 -9.08 13.45 9.71
CA GLY A 40 -10.14 14.25 10.30
C GLY A 40 -9.60 15.43 11.12
N THR A 41 -10.50 16.19 11.75
CA THR A 41 -10.17 17.34 12.60
C THR A 41 -10.06 17.00 14.08
N ARG A 42 -10.42 15.78 14.45
CA ARG A 42 -10.34 15.18 15.79
C ARG A 42 -10.38 13.67 15.67
N PRO A 43 -9.86 12.92 16.67
CA PRO A 43 -9.91 11.47 16.64
C PRO A 43 -11.36 10.98 16.65
N ASP A 44 -11.65 9.97 15.83
CA ASP A 44 -12.93 9.26 15.79
C ASP A 44 -12.77 7.91 16.50
N PRO A 45 -13.46 7.70 17.66
CA PRO A 45 -13.31 6.48 18.43
C PRO A 45 -13.72 5.21 17.68
N LEU A 46 -14.68 5.31 16.73
CA LEU A 46 -15.13 4.16 15.95
C LEU A 46 -14.05 3.66 14.99
N TYR A 47 -13.31 4.57 14.36
CA TYR A 47 -12.14 4.17 13.58
C TYR A 47 -11.06 3.58 14.46
N GLY A 48 -10.77 4.17 15.63
CA GLY A 48 -9.80 3.62 16.58
C GLY A 48 -10.11 2.17 16.96
N GLU A 49 -11.39 1.86 17.22
CA GLU A 49 -11.84 0.50 17.57
C GLU A 49 -11.66 -0.50 16.42
N VAL A 50 -12.12 -0.17 15.20
CA VAL A 50 -12.06 -1.11 14.07
C VAL A 50 -10.64 -1.28 13.56
N VAL A 51 -9.82 -0.22 13.54
CA VAL A 51 -8.39 -0.27 13.19
C VAL A 51 -7.65 -1.19 14.17
N GLY A 52 -7.89 -1.04 15.48
CA GLY A 52 -7.30 -1.93 16.49
C GLY A 52 -7.61 -3.39 16.22
N ARG A 53 -8.87 -3.75 15.96
CA ARG A 53 -9.28 -5.13 15.64
C ARG A 53 -8.62 -5.68 14.37
N VAL A 54 -8.48 -4.87 13.33
CA VAL A 54 -7.81 -5.30 12.07
C VAL A 54 -6.34 -5.59 12.34
N ARG A 55 -5.65 -4.71 13.09
CA ARG A 55 -4.23 -4.87 13.46
C ARG A 55 -3.99 -6.08 14.36
N GLU A 56 -4.86 -6.35 15.34
CA GLU A 56 -4.79 -7.53 16.21
C GLU A 56 -4.79 -8.86 15.42
N ASN A 57 -5.36 -8.85 14.21
CA ASN A 57 -5.35 -10.00 13.30
C ASN A 57 -4.16 -10.00 12.32
N GLY A 58 -3.15 -9.17 12.56
CA GLY A 58 -1.90 -9.13 11.81
C GLY A 58 -2.01 -8.45 10.44
N VAL A 59 -3.06 -7.65 10.21
CA VAL A 59 -3.21 -6.89 8.95
C VAL A 59 -2.69 -5.48 9.16
N PRO A 60 -1.66 -5.03 8.43
CA PRO A 60 -1.19 -3.66 8.47
C PRO A 60 -2.30 -2.67 8.09
N VAL A 61 -2.49 -1.63 8.90
CA VAL A 61 -3.48 -0.58 8.64
C VAL A 61 -2.75 0.72 8.29
N LEU A 62 -3.09 1.30 7.13
CA LEU A 62 -2.41 2.45 6.56
C LEU A 62 -3.32 3.69 6.62
N GLY A 63 -2.75 4.83 7.04
CA GLY A 63 -3.41 6.13 6.92
C GLY A 63 -3.32 6.63 5.47
N LEU A 64 -4.45 7.07 4.90
CA LEU A 64 -4.48 7.60 3.54
C LEU A 64 -4.08 9.08 3.53
N LEU A 65 -3.03 9.40 2.78
CA LEU A 65 -2.53 10.74 2.56
C LEU A 65 -2.73 11.13 1.08
N ASP A 66 -3.58 12.10 0.81
CA ASP A 66 -3.81 12.58 -0.56
C ASP A 66 -2.70 13.53 -1.01
N CYS A 67 -1.87 13.10 -1.95
CA CYS A 67 -0.74 13.88 -2.49
C CYS A 67 -1.15 14.90 -3.56
N ARG A 68 -2.40 14.86 -4.07
CA ARG A 68 -2.89 15.75 -5.15
C ARG A 68 -1.94 15.83 -6.36
N ASN A 69 -1.40 14.70 -6.78
CA ASN A 69 -0.41 14.59 -7.85
C ASN A 69 0.84 15.48 -7.61
N GLY A 70 1.30 15.55 -6.36
CA GLY A 70 2.45 16.37 -5.95
C GLY A 70 2.12 17.83 -5.60
N ALA A 71 0.86 18.26 -5.74
CA ALA A 71 0.47 19.65 -5.46
C ALA A 71 0.17 19.94 -3.98
N ARG A 72 0.15 18.93 -3.10
CA ARG A 72 -0.10 19.16 -1.68
C ARG A 72 1.16 19.61 -0.95
N ALA A 73 1.01 20.61 -0.08
CA ALA A 73 2.14 21.11 0.70
C ALA A 73 2.72 20.03 1.63
N PHE A 74 4.04 19.99 1.71
CA PHE A 74 4.77 19.01 2.53
C PHE A 74 4.36 19.06 4.01
N GLY A 75 4.24 20.25 4.59
CA GLY A 75 3.81 20.42 5.99
C GLY A 75 2.41 19.86 6.27
N ASP A 76 1.47 20.00 5.33
CA ASP A 76 0.11 19.47 5.48
C ASP A 76 0.10 17.93 5.45
N LEU A 77 0.94 17.31 4.60
CA LEU A 77 1.09 15.86 4.58
C LEU A 77 1.65 15.33 5.89
N LEU A 78 2.65 16.01 6.46
CA LEU A 78 3.24 15.60 7.72
C LEU A 78 2.30 15.81 8.91
N ALA A 79 1.53 16.89 8.93
CA ALA A 79 0.53 17.12 9.97
C ALA A 79 -0.53 16.02 10.00
N ASP A 80 -1.04 15.62 8.82
CA ASP A 80 -1.98 14.52 8.70
C ASP A 80 -1.33 13.18 9.13
N ALA A 81 -0.08 12.94 8.72
CA ALA A 81 0.64 11.73 9.10
C ALA A 81 0.79 11.62 10.63
N SER A 82 1.19 12.71 11.30
CA SER A 82 1.29 12.75 12.77
C SER A 82 -0.07 12.46 13.43
N HIS A 83 -1.17 13.06 12.94
CA HIS A 83 -2.49 12.76 13.47
C HIS A 83 -2.90 11.29 13.29
N TYR A 84 -2.57 10.66 12.15
CA TYR A 84 -2.82 9.23 11.95
C TYR A 84 -2.05 8.36 12.95
N LEU A 85 -0.80 8.70 13.23
CA LEU A 85 0.02 8.01 14.22
C LEU A 85 -0.53 8.21 15.63
N ASP A 86 -0.77 9.45 16.04
CA ASP A 86 -1.22 9.80 17.39
C ASP A 86 -2.61 9.22 17.70
N TRP A 87 -3.56 9.32 16.75
CA TRP A 87 -4.96 9.01 17.00
C TRP A 87 -5.35 7.56 16.70
N TYR A 88 -4.70 6.96 15.69
CA TYR A 88 -5.11 5.64 15.19
C TYR A 88 -3.98 4.61 15.19
N ARG A 89 -2.74 5.02 15.49
CA ARG A 89 -1.56 4.14 15.57
C ARG A 89 -1.40 3.29 14.31
N VAL A 90 -1.43 3.92 13.15
CA VAL A 90 -1.30 3.25 11.85
C VAL A 90 0.07 2.59 11.68
N ASP A 91 0.14 1.52 10.90
CA ASP A 91 1.36 0.76 10.61
C ASP A 91 2.10 1.29 9.38
N GLY A 92 1.57 2.33 8.73
CA GLY A 92 2.15 2.93 7.54
C GLY A 92 1.23 3.91 6.85
N PHE A 93 1.56 4.24 5.60
CA PHE A 93 0.81 5.24 4.83
C PHE A 93 0.54 4.79 3.40
N TYR A 94 -0.68 5.05 2.93
CA TYR A 94 -1.06 4.97 1.53
C TYR A 94 -1.11 6.40 0.96
N LEU A 95 -0.15 6.74 0.09
CA LEU A 95 -0.04 8.04 -0.55
C LEU A 95 -0.89 8.04 -1.82
N ASP A 96 -2.15 8.45 -1.71
CA ASP A 96 -3.08 8.52 -2.84
C ASP A 96 -2.70 9.64 -3.80
N ARG A 97 -2.97 9.45 -5.08
CA ARG A 97 -2.62 10.39 -6.16
C ARG A 97 -1.17 10.85 -6.07
N ALA A 98 -0.25 9.88 -5.86
CA ALA A 98 1.18 10.14 -5.90
C ALA A 98 1.60 10.58 -7.32
N PRO A 99 2.57 11.52 -7.45
CA PRO A 99 3.04 11.97 -8.76
C PRO A 99 3.74 10.84 -9.52
N THR A 100 3.67 10.85 -10.85
CA THR A 100 4.25 9.80 -11.72
C THR A 100 5.50 10.24 -12.46
N GLY A 101 5.74 11.56 -12.55
CA GLY A 101 6.81 12.16 -13.33
C GLY A 101 8.18 12.09 -12.66
N ARG A 102 9.24 11.99 -13.48
CA ARG A 102 10.62 12.03 -12.98
C ARG A 102 10.96 13.32 -12.24
N ALA A 103 10.37 14.44 -12.64
CA ALA A 103 10.63 15.75 -12.04
C ALA A 103 10.23 15.78 -10.55
N ASP A 104 9.17 15.07 -10.17
CA ASP A 104 8.60 15.06 -8.82
C ASP A 104 9.25 14.04 -7.89
N ALA A 105 10.11 13.16 -8.43
CA ALA A 105 10.68 12.03 -7.68
C ALA A 105 11.53 12.48 -6.48
N ALA A 106 12.23 13.60 -6.58
CA ALA A 106 13.04 14.12 -5.48
C ALA A 106 12.17 14.57 -4.29
N GLU A 107 11.07 15.27 -4.56
CA GLU A 107 10.13 15.70 -3.52
C GLU A 107 9.38 14.51 -2.92
N CYS A 108 8.93 13.56 -3.75
CA CYS A 108 8.32 12.33 -3.28
C CYS A 108 9.27 11.53 -2.37
N ARG A 109 10.55 11.45 -2.73
CA ARG A 109 11.60 10.82 -1.88
C ARG A 109 11.69 11.51 -0.52
N ARG A 110 11.70 12.85 -0.49
CA ARG A 110 11.71 13.64 0.75
C ARG A 110 10.52 13.28 1.64
N VAL A 111 9.32 13.26 1.07
CA VAL A 111 8.08 12.89 1.78
C VAL A 111 8.22 11.47 2.36
N VAL A 112 8.53 10.48 1.54
CA VAL A 112 8.63 9.07 1.96
C VAL A 112 9.69 8.87 3.04
N THR A 113 10.86 9.50 2.90
CA THR A 113 11.94 9.42 3.90
C THR A 113 11.50 9.97 5.26
N THR A 114 10.79 11.11 5.25
CA THR A 114 10.29 11.72 6.48
C THR A 114 9.18 10.88 7.12
N LEU A 115 8.24 10.35 6.32
CA LEU A 115 7.20 9.45 6.83
C LEU A 115 7.79 8.18 7.48
N ARG A 116 8.82 7.61 6.88
CA ARG A 116 9.54 6.46 7.46
C ARG A 116 10.25 6.82 8.77
N ALA A 117 10.78 8.03 8.88
CA ALA A 117 11.40 8.51 10.13
C ALA A 117 10.34 8.64 11.24
N LEU A 118 9.15 9.19 10.92
CA LEU A 118 8.03 9.26 11.87
C LEU A 118 7.58 7.86 12.33
N LEU A 119 7.42 6.92 11.41
CA LEU A 119 7.02 5.55 11.75
C LEU A 119 8.03 4.86 12.69
N ARG A 120 9.33 5.05 12.49
CA ARG A 120 10.38 4.50 13.36
C ARG A 120 10.36 5.11 14.75
N SER A 121 10.16 6.42 14.87
CA SER A 121 10.09 7.08 16.18
C SER A 121 8.93 6.56 17.04
N GLU A 122 7.82 6.15 16.43
CA GLU A 122 6.68 5.57 17.16
C GLU A 122 6.91 4.11 17.59
N THR A 123 7.73 3.35 16.86
CA THR A 123 8.02 1.95 17.20
C THR A 123 9.06 1.80 18.31
N GLY A 124 9.66 2.90 18.77
CA GLY A 124 10.65 2.86 19.86
C GLY A 124 11.99 2.25 19.46
N ASP A 125 12.26 2.10 18.18
CA ASP A 125 13.53 1.64 17.62
C ASP A 125 14.54 2.80 17.65
N THR A 126 14.85 3.25 18.89
CA THR A 126 16.06 4.05 19.12
C THR A 126 17.22 3.08 19.01
N ASP A 127 17.90 3.16 17.87
CA ASP A 127 19.23 2.61 17.71
C ASP A 127 20.12 3.25 18.78
N ASP A 128 20.24 2.60 19.91
CA ASP A 128 21.25 2.91 20.93
C ASP A 128 22.59 2.53 20.29
N THR A 129 23.14 3.47 19.53
CA THR A 129 24.54 3.45 19.13
C THR A 129 25.36 3.64 20.40
N GLU A 130 25.54 2.57 21.17
CA GLU A 130 26.64 2.49 22.11
C GLU A 130 27.95 2.60 21.33
N HIS A 131 28.54 3.74 21.52
CA HIS A 131 29.90 4.07 21.17
C HIS A 131 30.82 3.09 21.87
N THR A 132 31.33 2.08 21.18
CA THR A 132 32.51 1.33 21.60
C THR A 132 33.63 1.55 20.60
N ASP A 133 34.63 2.14 21.19
CA ASP A 133 35.93 2.56 20.74
C ASP A 133 36.77 1.44 20.09
N ASP A 134 37.56 1.83 19.09
CA ASP A 134 38.81 1.25 18.58
C ASP A 134 38.99 -0.27 18.42
N THR A 135 39.17 -0.69 17.18
CA THR A 135 40.46 -1.30 16.75
C THR A 135 40.60 -1.36 15.23
N GLU A 136 41.70 -0.80 14.75
CA GLU A 136 42.23 -0.93 13.39
C GLU A 136 42.34 -2.37 12.91
N ARG A 137 41.98 -2.66 11.65
CA ARG A 137 42.85 -3.44 10.73
C ARG A 137 42.36 -3.46 9.28
N THR A 138 43.26 -2.94 8.43
CA THR A 138 43.76 -3.37 7.11
C THR A 138 42.78 -3.76 6.00
N GLU A 139 43.00 -3.01 4.92
CA GLU A 139 42.64 -3.23 3.52
C GLU A 139 42.73 -4.69 3.03
N ASP A 140 41.77 -5.14 2.23
CA ASP A 140 42.07 -5.73 0.94
C ASP A 140 40.90 -5.62 -0.04
N SER A 141 41.32 -5.38 -1.29
CA SER A 141 40.51 -5.16 -2.48
C SER A 141 39.75 -6.42 -2.95
N ARG A 142 38.57 -6.29 -3.55
CA ARG A 142 38.25 -6.67 -4.94
C ARG A 142 36.78 -6.91 -5.26
N LYS A 143 36.39 -6.29 -6.37
CA LYS A 143 35.48 -6.70 -7.44
C LYS A 143 33.97 -6.75 -7.21
N GLY A 144 33.31 -5.82 -7.89
CA GLY A 144 32.22 -5.96 -8.86
C GLY A 144 31.23 -7.11 -8.61
N GLY A 145 30.08 -6.77 -8.08
CA GLY A 145 28.92 -7.62 -8.06
C GLY A 145 27.68 -6.77 -8.32
N ALA A 146 26.89 -7.19 -9.29
CA ALA A 146 25.65 -6.58 -9.72
C ALA A 146 24.81 -6.07 -8.54
N ALA A 147 24.23 -4.88 -8.69
CA ALA A 147 23.29 -4.32 -7.74
C ALA A 147 22.09 -5.27 -7.61
N ALA A 148 22.18 -6.20 -6.67
CA ALA A 148 21.02 -6.94 -6.21
C ALA A 148 20.09 -5.92 -5.55
N SER A 149 18.90 -5.76 -6.12
CA SER A 149 17.81 -4.95 -5.60
C SER A 149 17.60 -5.30 -4.11
N ARG A 150 18.06 -4.44 -3.20
CA ARG A 150 17.79 -4.60 -1.78
C ARG A 150 16.30 -4.37 -1.57
N VAL A 151 15.60 -5.44 -1.22
CA VAL A 151 14.30 -5.34 -0.55
C VAL A 151 14.57 -4.50 0.71
N PRO A 152 13.85 -3.38 0.95
CA PRO A 152 14.01 -2.63 2.19
C PRO A 152 13.68 -3.57 3.34
N GLU A 153 14.60 -3.72 4.28
CA GLU A 153 14.40 -4.50 5.51
C GLU A 153 13.21 -3.92 6.27
N SER A 154 12.26 -4.78 6.63
CA SER A 154 10.96 -4.46 7.22
C SER A 154 11.08 -4.00 8.68
N GLY A 155 11.79 -2.93 8.95
CA GLY A 155 11.95 -2.32 10.28
C GLY A 155 11.28 -0.95 10.45
N GLY A 156 10.56 -0.44 9.47
CA GLY A 156 10.08 0.95 9.55
C GLY A 156 8.78 1.21 8.80
N GLY A 157 7.69 0.53 9.14
CA GLY A 157 6.34 0.80 8.62
C GLY A 157 6.18 0.73 7.09
N GLN A 158 4.98 0.45 6.61
CA GLN A 158 4.70 0.23 5.19
C GLN A 158 4.35 1.53 4.46
N ILE A 159 4.95 1.79 3.30
CA ILE A 159 4.61 2.90 2.41
C ILE A 159 4.14 2.36 1.05
N VAL A 160 2.92 2.74 0.66
CA VAL A 160 2.33 2.42 -0.64
C VAL A 160 2.12 3.71 -1.43
N LEU A 161 2.64 3.79 -2.65
CA LEU A 161 2.41 4.92 -3.55
C LEU A 161 1.27 4.61 -4.52
N GLY A 162 0.19 5.36 -4.42
CA GLY A 162 -1.01 5.26 -5.23
C GLY A 162 -0.93 6.09 -6.51
N HIS A 163 -0.13 5.66 -7.49
CA HIS A 163 0.00 6.36 -8.77
C HIS A 163 -1.22 6.15 -9.67
N GLY A 164 -1.76 4.93 -9.70
CA GLY A 164 -2.87 4.57 -10.59
C GLY A 164 -2.47 4.21 -12.01
N GLU A 165 -1.24 4.46 -12.39
CA GLU A 165 -0.58 4.09 -13.65
C GLU A 165 0.90 3.76 -13.37
N HIS A 166 1.63 3.29 -14.40
CA HIS A 166 3.05 3.03 -14.24
C HIS A 166 3.83 4.35 -14.17
N PRO A 167 4.48 4.65 -13.02
CA PRO A 167 5.27 5.88 -12.86
C PRO A 167 6.66 5.74 -13.51
N TRP A 168 7.45 6.81 -13.45
CA TRP A 168 8.88 6.72 -13.75
C TRP A 168 9.56 5.63 -12.89
N PRO A 169 10.39 4.72 -13.47
CA PRO A 169 10.91 3.52 -12.79
C PRO A 169 11.59 3.79 -11.44
N GLY A 170 12.22 4.96 -11.27
CA GLY A 170 12.89 5.31 -10.03
C GLY A 170 11.98 5.41 -8.79
N TYR A 171 10.66 5.41 -8.95
CA TYR A 171 9.73 5.32 -7.82
C TYR A 171 9.74 3.94 -7.14
N ALA A 172 10.14 2.90 -7.86
CA ALA A 172 10.25 1.56 -7.29
C ALA A 172 11.28 1.48 -6.15
N GLU A 173 12.25 2.39 -6.10
CA GLU A 173 13.23 2.48 -5.02
C GLU A 173 12.77 3.35 -3.82
N LEU A 174 11.61 4.00 -3.93
CA LEU A 174 11.17 4.95 -2.90
C LEU A 174 10.26 4.31 -1.86
N ALA A 175 9.39 3.38 -2.27
CA ALA A 175 8.34 2.84 -1.42
C ALA A 175 8.31 1.31 -1.44
N ASP A 176 7.53 0.70 -0.56
CA ASP A 176 7.41 -0.75 -0.46
C ASP A 176 6.54 -1.31 -1.58
N GLN A 177 5.48 -0.57 -1.95
CA GLN A 177 4.60 -0.94 -3.05
C GLN A 177 4.20 0.26 -3.92
N LEU A 178 3.96 -0.01 -5.20
CA LEU A 178 3.44 0.94 -6.19
C LEU A 178 2.10 0.44 -6.72
N VAL A 179 1.07 1.28 -6.69
CA VAL A 179 -0.17 1.02 -7.42
C VAL A 179 0.04 1.41 -8.88
N THR A 180 0.28 0.43 -9.71
CA THR A 180 0.62 0.60 -11.14
C THR A 180 -0.58 0.50 -12.06
N PHE A 181 -1.73 0.09 -11.53
CA PHE A 181 -3.01 0.16 -12.21
C PHE A 181 -4.14 0.54 -11.23
N ARG A 182 -4.93 1.55 -11.60
CA ARG A 182 -6.19 1.91 -10.92
C ARG A 182 -7.21 2.32 -11.97
N GLY A 183 -8.25 1.51 -12.16
CA GLY A 183 -9.23 1.81 -13.18
C GLY A 183 -10.29 0.73 -13.39
N PRO A 184 -11.17 0.93 -14.40
CA PRO A 184 -12.24 0.00 -14.69
C PRO A 184 -11.74 -1.28 -15.36
N TRP A 185 -12.48 -2.37 -15.15
CA TRP A 185 -12.24 -3.66 -15.82
C TRP A 185 -12.12 -3.54 -17.33
N THR A 186 -12.91 -2.69 -17.96
CA THR A 186 -12.91 -2.47 -19.41
C THR A 186 -11.55 -2.02 -19.93
N SER A 187 -10.78 -1.28 -19.14
CA SER A 187 -9.42 -0.86 -19.46
C SER A 187 -8.39 -1.91 -19.00
N TYR A 188 -8.59 -2.50 -17.81
CA TYR A 188 -7.66 -3.45 -17.21
C TYR A 188 -7.37 -4.67 -18.11
N ARG A 189 -8.39 -5.24 -18.72
CA ARG A 189 -8.23 -6.41 -19.58
C ARG A 189 -7.33 -6.19 -20.81
N TRP A 190 -7.01 -4.95 -21.15
CA TRP A 190 -6.14 -4.54 -22.25
C TRP A 190 -4.89 -3.81 -21.79
N SER A 191 -4.68 -3.71 -20.47
CA SER A 191 -3.49 -3.07 -19.93
C SER A 191 -2.27 -3.98 -20.12
N GLU A 192 -1.11 -3.33 -20.20
CA GLU A 192 0.18 -3.99 -20.33
C GLU A 192 1.13 -3.41 -19.28
N ALA A 193 2.01 -4.24 -18.73
CA ALA A 193 3.06 -3.81 -17.84
C ALA A 193 4.31 -3.44 -18.65
N PRO A 194 4.96 -2.30 -18.39
CA PRO A 194 6.22 -1.94 -19.04
C PRO A 194 7.34 -2.92 -18.65
N GLU A 195 8.29 -3.09 -19.55
CA GLU A 195 9.41 -4.03 -19.40
C GLU A 195 10.21 -3.83 -18.09
N TRP A 196 10.36 -2.59 -17.63
CA TRP A 196 11.11 -2.31 -16.40
C TRP A 196 10.52 -2.98 -15.14
N THR A 197 9.23 -3.31 -15.12
CA THR A 197 8.58 -3.97 -13.98
C THR A 197 9.13 -5.39 -13.76
N ALA A 198 9.60 -6.04 -14.81
CA ALA A 198 10.21 -7.37 -14.73
C ALA A 198 11.52 -7.42 -13.92
N ALA A 199 12.14 -6.26 -13.66
CA ALA A 199 13.34 -6.16 -12.81
C ALA A 199 13.01 -6.20 -11.30
N TYR A 200 11.74 -6.18 -10.91
CA TYR A 200 11.29 -6.14 -9.53
C TYR A 200 10.40 -7.34 -9.19
N PRO A 201 10.40 -7.78 -7.91
CA PRO A 201 9.53 -8.86 -7.48
C PRO A 201 8.05 -8.45 -7.49
N PRO A 202 7.12 -9.39 -7.70
CA PRO A 202 5.67 -9.12 -7.78
C PRO A 202 5.08 -8.42 -6.56
N GLU A 203 5.70 -8.56 -5.40
CA GLU A 203 5.31 -7.95 -4.13
C GLU A 203 5.36 -6.42 -4.18
N ARG A 204 6.07 -5.86 -5.15
CA ARG A 204 6.22 -4.41 -5.35
C ARG A 204 5.02 -3.75 -6.03
N PHE A 205 4.14 -4.53 -6.67
CA PHE A 205 3.09 -3.98 -7.52
C PHE A 205 1.69 -4.33 -7.05
N VAL A 206 0.81 -3.33 -7.17
CA VAL A 206 -0.59 -3.37 -6.74
C VAL A 206 -1.49 -2.97 -7.89
N HIS A 207 -2.55 -3.73 -8.16
CA HIS A 207 -3.58 -3.40 -9.13
C HIS A 207 -4.94 -3.22 -8.47
N LEU A 208 -5.59 -2.08 -8.72
CA LEU A 208 -6.90 -1.72 -8.22
C LEU A 208 -7.89 -1.70 -9.39
N VAL A 209 -8.82 -2.65 -9.43
CA VAL A 209 -9.75 -2.84 -10.56
C VAL A 209 -11.18 -2.77 -10.09
N HIS A 210 -11.94 -1.82 -10.62
CA HIS A 210 -13.36 -1.64 -10.33
C HIS A 210 -14.25 -2.01 -11.53
N GLY A 211 -15.56 -2.14 -11.29
CA GLY A 211 -16.50 -2.54 -12.33
C GLY A 211 -16.22 -3.93 -12.91
N LEU A 212 -15.58 -4.80 -12.13
CA LEU A 212 -15.25 -6.17 -12.55
C LEU A 212 -16.44 -7.11 -12.35
N PRO A 213 -17.02 -7.66 -13.42
CA PRO A 213 -18.06 -8.67 -13.27
C PRO A 213 -17.52 -9.94 -12.60
N ARG A 214 -18.32 -10.56 -11.73
CA ARG A 214 -17.95 -11.81 -11.03
C ARG A 214 -17.43 -12.91 -11.97
N SER A 215 -18.02 -13.04 -13.18
CA SER A 215 -17.63 -14.02 -14.19
C SER A 215 -16.19 -13.85 -14.72
N HIS A 216 -15.58 -12.67 -14.50
CA HIS A 216 -14.21 -12.36 -14.95
C HIS A 216 -13.19 -12.34 -13.81
N LEU A 217 -13.57 -12.71 -12.60
CA LEU A 217 -12.68 -12.67 -11.43
C LEU A 217 -11.40 -13.49 -11.61
N ASP A 218 -11.53 -14.74 -12.12
CA ASP A 218 -10.36 -15.58 -12.41
C ASP A 218 -9.45 -14.96 -13.48
N THR A 219 -10.05 -14.39 -14.51
CA THR A 219 -9.31 -13.71 -15.59
C THR A 219 -8.54 -12.50 -15.04
N ALA A 220 -9.16 -11.69 -14.18
CA ALA A 220 -8.50 -10.54 -13.57
C ALA A 220 -7.31 -10.95 -12.69
N LEU A 221 -7.45 -11.99 -11.88
CA LEU A 221 -6.36 -12.54 -11.07
C LEU A 221 -5.21 -13.10 -11.92
N ARG A 222 -5.53 -13.72 -13.07
CA ARG A 222 -4.53 -14.22 -14.01
C ARG A 222 -3.76 -13.09 -14.69
N ILE A 223 -4.46 -12.01 -15.09
CA ILE A 223 -3.83 -10.80 -15.65
C ILE A 223 -2.89 -10.17 -14.62
N ALA A 224 -3.34 -9.99 -13.37
CA ALA A 224 -2.51 -9.42 -12.31
C ALA A 224 -1.19 -10.18 -12.15
N ARG A 225 -1.24 -11.52 -12.08
CA ARG A 225 -0.02 -12.35 -12.00
C ARG A 225 0.87 -12.22 -13.22
N TRP A 226 0.28 -12.24 -14.40
CA TRP A 226 1.03 -12.14 -15.65
C TRP A 226 1.75 -10.79 -15.77
N GLN A 227 1.12 -9.72 -15.25
CA GLN A 227 1.70 -8.39 -15.18
C GLN A 227 2.60 -8.17 -13.95
N GLY A 228 2.84 -9.21 -13.15
CA GLY A 228 3.76 -9.15 -12.02
C GLY A 228 3.21 -8.41 -10.79
N ALA A 229 1.89 -8.34 -10.59
CA ALA A 229 1.32 -7.78 -9.36
C ALA A 229 0.88 -8.88 -8.40
N SER A 230 1.33 -8.82 -7.14
CA SER A 230 0.93 -9.75 -6.10
C SER A 230 -0.13 -9.20 -5.15
N THR A 231 -0.39 -7.91 -5.17
CA THR A 231 -1.46 -7.27 -4.39
C THR A 231 -2.55 -6.75 -5.32
N VAL A 232 -3.80 -7.06 -5.00
CA VAL A 232 -4.95 -6.64 -5.80
C VAL A 232 -6.09 -6.10 -4.94
N CYS A 233 -6.89 -5.17 -5.50
CA CYS A 233 -8.24 -4.90 -5.06
C CYS A 233 -9.17 -5.07 -6.26
N LEU A 234 -10.13 -5.98 -6.14
CA LEU A 234 -11.04 -6.33 -7.24
C LEU A 234 -12.47 -6.13 -6.75
N THR A 235 -13.22 -5.25 -7.42
CA THR A 235 -14.61 -4.95 -7.01
C THR A 235 -15.55 -4.83 -8.21
N ASP A 236 -16.79 -5.25 -8.02
CA ASP A 236 -17.92 -5.03 -8.95
C ASP A 236 -18.50 -3.62 -8.84
N ARG A 237 -18.16 -2.88 -7.76
CA ARG A 237 -18.55 -1.48 -7.60
C ARG A 237 -17.96 -0.64 -8.73
N THR A 238 -18.63 0.46 -9.06
CA THR A 238 -18.24 1.36 -10.16
C THR A 238 -18.14 2.79 -9.65
N ASP A 239 -17.46 3.64 -10.41
CA ASP A 239 -17.34 5.10 -10.20
C ASP A 239 -18.50 5.90 -10.84
N ARG A 240 -19.59 5.22 -11.21
CA ARG A 240 -20.75 5.88 -11.82
C ARG A 240 -21.39 6.84 -10.83
N ASP A 241 -21.88 7.95 -11.36
CA ASP A 241 -22.58 8.99 -10.60
C ASP A 241 -21.76 9.58 -9.44
N GLY A 242 -20.44 9.54 -9.53
CA GLY A 242 -19.53 10.06 -8.50
C GLY A 242 -19.38 9.15 -7.28
N ALA A 243 -19.85 7.89 -7.36
CA ALA A 243 -19.61 6.91 -6.31
C ALA A 243 -18.13 6.54 -6.22
N ASP A 244 -17.62 6.36 -5.00
CA ASP A 244 -16.30 5.79 -4.79
C ASP A 244 -16.37 4.26 -4.86
N PRO A 245 -15.75 3.62 -5.88
CA PRO A 245 -15.77 2.17 -6.00
C PRO A 245 -15.02 1.46 -4.87
N TRP A 246 -14.19 2.18 -4.13
CA TRP A 246 -13.38 1.66 -3.03
C TRP A 246 -14.04 1.81 -1.65
N ALA A 247 -15.23 2.45 -1.58
CA ALA A 247 -15.95 2.67 -0.33
C ALA A 247 -16.54 1.40 0.32
N GLY A 248 -16.28 0.20 -0.23
CA GLY A 248 -16.75 -1.05 0.34
C GLY A 248 -16.19 -2.27 -0.38
N LEU A 249 -16.38 -3.44 0.21
CA LEU A 249 -15.96 -4.72 -0.37
C LEU A 249 -16.81 -5.09 -1.59
N ALA A 250 -16.26 -5.93 -2.45
CA ALA A 250 -16.97 -6.50 -3.59
C ALA A 250 -18.13 -7.40 -3.14
N GLY A 251 -19.22 -7.45 -3.90
CA GLY A 251 -20.34 -8.36 -3.64
C GLY A 251 -19.95 -9.85 -3.65
N TYR A 252 -18.83 -10.18 -4.29
CA TYR A 252 -18.24 -11.51 -4.33
C TYR A 252 -16.98 -11.67 -3.44
N TRP A 253 -16.81 -10.85 -2.41
CA TRP A 253 -15.61 -10.83 -1.54
C TRP A 253 -15.23 -12.21 -1.01
N HIS A 254 -16.18 -12.95 -0.46
CA HIS A 254 -15.91 -14.30 0.08
C HIS A 254 -15.42 -15.31 -0.97
N GLU A 255 -15.88 -15.15 -2.22
CA GLU A 255 -15.40 -15.97 -3.33
C GLU A 255 -13.95 -15.62 -3.69
N SER A 256 -13.65 -14.33 -3.78
CA SER A 256 -12.30 -13.83 -4.03
C SER A 256 -11.30 -14.33 -2.98
N VAL A 257 -11.65 -14.27 -1.71
CA VAL A 257 -10.85 -14.80 -0.59
C VAL A 257 -10.62 -16.31 -0.75
N ARG A 258 -11.68 -17.09 -1.09
CA ARG A 258 -11.53 -18.53 -1.32
C ARG A 258 -10.64 -18.86 -2.51
N MET A 259 -10.69 -18.08 -3.57
CA MET A 259 -9.86 -18.28 -4.75
C MET A 259 -8.38 -18.06 -4.43
N LEU A 260 -8.04 -17.00 -3.69
CA LEU A 260 -6.64 -16.75 -3.29
C LEU A 260 -6.09 -17.82 -2.35
N ARG A 261 -6.89 -18.31 -1.40
CA ARG A 261 -6.49 -19.38 -0.47
C ARG A 261 -6.24 -20.73 -1.13
N ARG A 262 -6.92 -21.04 -2.24
CA ARG A 262 -6.79 -22.32 -2.96
C ARG A 262 -5.56 -22.38 -3.86
N GLN A 263 -4.87 -21.27 -4.06
CA GLN A 263 -3.71 -21.25 -4.93
C GLN A 263 -2.47 -21.63 -4.13
N PRO A 264 -1.76 -22.72 -4.53
CA PRO A 264 -0.48 -23.03 -3.92
C PRO A 264 0.47 -21.85 -4.12
N SER A 265 1.22 -21.50 -3.07
CA SER A 265 2.36 -20.61 -3.23
C SER A 265 3.26 -21.18 -4.33
N PRO A 266 3.79 -20.34 -5.24
CA PRO A 266 4.80 -20.82 -6.17
C PRO A 266 5.92 -21.43 -5.31
N SER A 267 6.21 -22.70 -5.55
CA SER A 267 7.33 -23.39 -4.91
C SER A 267 8.59 -22.60 -5.19
N ALA A 268 9.34 -22.29 -4.13
CA ALA A 268 10.66 -21.67 -4.19
C ALA A 268 11.64 -22.55 -4.98
#